data_59302ced1abb82f3c2a0d04391fb12c2
#
_entry.id   59302ced1abb82f3c2a0d04391fb12c2
#
_cell.length_a   1.000
_cell.length_b   1.000
_cell.length_c   1.000
_cell.angle_alpha   90.00
_cell.angle_beta   90.00
_cell.angle_gamma   90.00
#
_symmetry.space_group_name_H-M   'P 1'
#
loop_
_entity.id
_entity.type
_entity.pdbx_description
1 polymer ?
#
loop_
_entity_poly.entity_id
_entity_poly.type
_entity_poly.pdbx_seq_one_letter_code
_entity_poly.pdbx_strand_id
1 'polypeptide(L)'
;MAKKTTKVITDAVEILIRRLGDTPELRAQIEEEKLNIRVAQMIFDARQKAGITQKQLAELIGTKQQVIARLEDADYEGHSLTMLQRIAASLGRRLDLSMTPIRRRRKPA
;
A
#
# COMPACT_ATOMS: atom_id res chain seq x y z
N MET A 1 11.23 0.86 -5.49
CA MET A 1 11.45 2.17 -6.07
C MET A 1 10.11 2.85 -6.34
N ALA A 2 9.79 3.77 -5.45
CA ALA A 2 8.47 4.39 -5.39
C ALA A 2 8.03 5.08 -6.70
N LYS A 3 8.96 5.69 -7.44
CA LYS A 3 8.63 6.42 -8.67
C LYS A 3 8.15 5.54 -9.82
N LYS A 4 8.74 4.35 -10.01
CA LYS A 4 8.32 3.43 -11.07
C LYS A 4 6.96 2.81 -10.77
N THR A 5 6.71 2.43 -9.52
CA THR A 5 5.43 1.88 -9.09
C THR A 5 4.32 2.92 -9.27
N THR A 6 4.56 4.17 -8.89
CA THR A 6 3.59 5.25 -9.04
C THR A 6 3.23 5.49 -10.50
N LYS A 7 4.22 5.48 -11.41
CA LYS A 7 3.97 5.66 -12.84
C LYS A 7 3.13 4.52 -13.41
N VAL A 8 3.47 3.27 -13.10
CA VAL A 8 2.73 2.09 -13.56
C VAL A 8 1.28 2.14 -13.08
N ILE A 9 1.06 2.50 -11.83
CA ILE A 9 -0.28 2.64 -11.26
C ILE A 9 -1.06 3.74 -11.99
N THR A 10 -0.45 4.89 -12.23
CA THR A 10 -1.08 6.01 -12.93
C THR A 10 -1.48 5.63 -14.34
N ASP A 11 -0.60 4.96 -15.09
CA ASP A 11 -0.88 4.51 -16.46
C ASP A 11 -2.03 3.49 -16.48
N ALA A 12 -2.03 2.55 -15.54
CA ALA A 12 -3.10 1.55 -15.43
C ALA A 12 -4.45 2.20 -15.11
N VAL A 13 -4.46 3.19 -14.24
CA VAL A 13 -5.66 3.96 -13.88
C VAL A 13 -6.23 4.69 -15.09
N GLU A 14 -5.38 5.35 -15.88
CA GLU A 14 -5.81 6.05 -17.09
C GLU A 14 -6.46 5.10 -18.08
N ILE A 15 -5.89 3.92 -18.28
CA ILE A 15 -6.44 2.89 -19.17
C ILE A 15 -7.82 2.44 -18.69
N LEU A 16 -7.97 2.19 -17.39
CA LEU A 16 -9.25 1.77 -16.80
C LEU A 16 -10.32 2.84 -16.97
N ILE A 17 -9.99 4.10 -16.72
CA ILE A 17 -10.93 5.21 -16.88
C ILE A 17 -11.38 5.34 -18.34
N ARG A 18 -10.47 5.18 -19.29
CA ARG A 18 -10.79 5.22 -20.73
C ARG A 18 -11.75 4.11 -21.14
N ARG A 19 -11.56 2.90 -20.60
CA ARG A 19 -12.35 1.71 -20.96
C ARG A 19 -13.72 1.68 -20.28
N LEU A 20 -13.78 2.04 -19.00
CA LEU A 20 -14.95 1.84 -18.17
C LEU A 20 -15.76 3.11 -17.91
N GLY A 21 -15.21 4.27 -18.30
CA GLY A 21 -15.80 5.57 -18.00
C GLY A 21 -15.38 6.07 -16.62
N ASP A 22 -15.42 7.38 -16.44
CA ASP A 22 -15.02 8.04 -15.22
C ASP A 22 -16.23 8.19 -14.29
N THR A 23 -16.42 7.22 -13.39
CA THR A 23 -17.51 7.24 -12.42
C THR A 23 -16.97 7.39 -11.01
N PRO A 24 -17.76 7.97 -10.06
CA PRO A 24 -17.32 8.03 -8.66
C PRO A 24 -17.06 6.66 -8.06
N GLU A 25 -17.82 5.64 -8.44
CA GLU A 25 -17.64 4.27 -7.96
C GLU A 25 -16.32 3.68 -8.42
N LEU A 26 -15.97 3.86 -9.69
CA LEU A 26 -14.70 3.40 -10.22
C LEU A 26 -13.53 4.12 -9.53
N ARG A 27 -13.64 5.43 -9.34
CA ARG A 27 -12.59 6.20 -8.67
C ARG A 27 -12.40 5.76 -7.23
N ALA A 28 -13.47 5.45 -6.51
CA ALA A 28 -13.38 4.94 -5.14
C ALA A 28 -12.65 3.60 -5.09
N GLN A 29 -12.97 2.68 -6.01
CA GLN A 29 -12.28 1.39 -6.11
C GLN A 29 -10.80 1.56 -6.42
N ILE A 30 -10.46 2.46 -7.33
CA ILE A 30 -9.07 2.74 -7.69
C ILE A 30 -8.30 3.27 -6.48
N GLU A 31 -8.88 4.17 -5.69
CA GLU A 31 -8.23 4.70 -4.49
C GLU A 31 -8.00 3.61 -3.44
N GLU A 32 -8.96 2.70 -3.26
CA GLU A 32 -8.80 1.54 -2.38
C GLU A 32 -7.63 0.65 -2.82
N GLU A 33 -7.57 0.31 -4.10
CA GLU A 33 -6.49 -0.53 -4.64
C GLU A 33 -5.13 0.16 -4.52
N LYS A 34 -5.06 1.45 -4.78
CA LYS A 34 -3.83 2.22 -4.60
C LYS A 34 -3.35 2.18 -3.16
N LEU A 35 -4.26 2.30 -2.20
CA LEU A 35 -3.92 2.26 -0.78
C LEU A 35 -3.36 0.88 -0.41
N ASN A 36 -4.01 -0.19 -0.84
CA ASN A 36 -3.55 -1.55 -0.58
C ASN A 36 -2.15 -1.80 -1.14
N ILE A 37 -1.87 -1.33 -2.37
CA ILE A 37 -0.56 -1.43 -3.00
C ILE A 37 0.49 -0.65 -2.20
N ARG A 38 0.16 0.57 -1.77
CA ARG A 38 1.08 1.40 -0.98
C ARG A 38 1.42 0.77 0.36
N VAL A 39 0.44 0.17 1.03
CA VAL A 39 0.65 -0.49 2.32
C VAL A 39 1.57 -1.70 2.14
N ALA A 40 1.30 -2.54 1.15
CA ALA A 40 2.14 -3.69 0.84
C ALA A 40 3.58 -3.26 0.54
N GLN A 41 3.76 -2.23 -0.28
CA GLN A 41 5.07 -1.70 -0.65
C GLN A 41 5.78 -1.10 0.57
N MET A 42 5.06 -0.42 1.44
CA MET A 42 5.61 0.17 2.66
C MET A 42 6.20 -0.91 3.58
N ILE A 43 5.51 -2.02 3.75
CA ILE A 43 5.98 -3.13 4.56
C ILE A 43 7.25 -3.73 3.95
N PHE A 44 7.21 -3.99 2.66
CA PHE A 44 8.36 -4.52 1.92
C PHE A 44 9.58 -3.60 2.06
N ASP A 45 9.41 -2.30 1.82
CA ASP A 45 10.51 -1.33 1.88
C ASP A 45 11.09 -1.23 3.29
N ALA A 46 10.24 -1.19 4.31
CA ALA A 46 10.68 -1.12 5.70
C ALA A 46 11.48 -2.37 6.09
N ARG A 47 11.02 -3.54 5.66
CA ARG A 47 11.73 -4.80 5.90
C ARG A 47 13.07 -4.83 5.18
N GLN A 48 13.11 -4.41 3.92
CA GLN A 48 14.35 -4.36 3.14
C GLN A 48 15.38 -3.40 3.77
N LYS A 49 14.92 -2.24 4.23
CA LYS A 49 15.80 -1.28 4.91
C LYS A 49 16.36 -1.83 6.21
N ALA A 50 15.60 -2.67 6.90
CA ALA A 50 16.07 -3.34 8.10
C ALA A 50 17.04 -4.51 7.80
N GLY A 51 17.15 -4.91 6.53
CA GLY A 51 18.04 -5.97 6.11
C GLY A 51 17.64 -7.36 6.56
N ILE A 52 16.33 -7.60 6.78
CA ILE A 52 15.82 -8.89 7.26
C ILE A 52 14.92 -9.55 6.22
N THR A 53 14.80 -10.87 6.34
CA THR A 53 13.93 -11.67 5.49
C THR A 53 12.49 -11.66 5.99
N GLN A 54 11.56 -12.09 5.14
CA GLN A 54 10.17 -12.29 5.55
C GLN A 54 10.06 -13.24 6.74
N LYS A 55 10.86 -14.30 6.73
CA LYS A 55 10.88 -15.27 7.83
C LYS A 55 11.35 -14.64 9.13
N GLN A 56 12.41 -13.83 9.07
CA GLN A 56 12.93 -13.12 10.24
C GLN A 56 11.91 -12.13 10.80
N LEU A 57 11.24 -11.37 9.94
CA LEU A 57 10.19 -10.46 10.39
C LEU A 57 9.04 -11.24 11.04
N ALA A 58 8.64 -12.35 10.44
CA ALA A 58 7.59 -13.20 11.01
C ALA A 58 7.96 -13.68 12.41
N GLU A 59 9.20 -14.10 12.60
CA GLU A 59 9.70 -14.52 13.92
C GLU A 59 9.66 -13.39 14.94
N LEU A 60 10.03 -12.17 14.54
CA LEU A 60 10.03 -11.00 15.41
C LEU A 60 8.65 -10.66 15.96
N ILE A 61 7.62 -10.80 15.12
CA ILE A 61 6.25 -10.45 15.52
C ILE A 61 5.41 -11.66 15.95
N GLY A 62 6.00 -12.86 15.95
CA GLY A 62 5.32 -14.07 16.41
C GLY A 62 4.27 -14.60 15.43
N THR A 63 4.54 -14.53 14.15
CA THR A 63 3.64 -15.03 13.10
C THR A 63 4.39 -15.93 12.12
N LYS A 64 3.73 -16.34 11.05
CA LYS A 64 4.29 -17.21 10.02
C LYS A 64 4.76 -16.41 8.83
N GLN A 65 5.78 -16.91 8.12
CA GLN A 65 6.31 -16.27 6.91
C GLN A 65 5.20 -16.01 5.87
N GLN A 66 4.27 -16.96 5.71
CA GLN A 66 3.17 -16.80 4.74
C GLN A 66 2.31 -15.57 5.03
N VAL A 67 2.17 -15.21 6.31
CA VAL A 67 1.43 -14.00 6.70
C VAL A 67 2.17 -12.76 6.21
N ILE A 68 3.49 -12.69 6.41
CA ILE A 68 4.29 -11.57 5.93
C ILE A 68 4.27 -11.50 4.40
N ALA A 69 4.44 -12.65 3.73
CA ALA A 69 4.38 -12.69 2.27
C ALA A 69 3.05 -12.16 1.73
N ARG A 70 1.94 -12.49 2.40
CA ARG A 70 0.61 -12.01 2.04
C ARG A 70 0.47 -10.51 2.26
N LEU A 71 1.00 -10.00 3.38
CA LEU A 71 0.95 -8.56 3.68
C LEU A 71 1.75 -7.72 2.69
N GLU A 72 2.80 -8.29 2.10
CA GLU A 72 3.63 -7.63 1.09
C GLU A 72 3.09 -7.81 -0.34
N ASP A 73 2.01 -8.56 -0.51
CA ASP A 73 1.38 -8.79 -1.80
C ASP A 73 0.48 -7.59 -2.15
N ALA A 74 0.69 -7.02 -3.33
CA ALA A 74 -0.07 -5.87 -3.81
C ALA A 74 -1.58 -6.16 -3.94
N ASP A 75 -1.96 -7.43 -4.11
CA ASP A 75 -3.36 -7.84 -4.25
C ASP A 75 -4.06 -8.07 -2.91
N TYR A 76 -3.32 -7.99 -1.80
CA TYR A 76 -3.89 -8.24 -0.48
C TYR A 76 -4.67 -7.03 0.04
N GLU A 77 -5.87 -7.28 0.56
CA GLU A 77 -6.79 -6.25 1.05
C GLU A 77 -7.04 -6.30 2.56
N GLY A 78 -6.36 -7.16 3.28
CA GLY A 78 -6.64 -7.45 4.68
C GLY A 78 -5.69 -6.81 5.69
N HIS A 79 -5.01 -5.71 5.36
CA HIS A 79 -4.11 -5.05 6.29
C HIS A 79 -4.88 -4.43 7.46
N SER A 80 -4.45 -4.72 8.70
CA SER A 80 -5.01 -4.10 9.89
C SER A 80 -4.01 -3.12 10.49
N LEU A 81 -4.52 -2.09 11.17
CA LEU A 81 -3.66 -1.13 11.87
C LEU A 81 -2.84 -1.79 12.95
N THR A 82 -3.42 -2.74 13.67
CA THR A 82 -2.71 -3.48 14.72
C THR A 82 -1.50 -4.22 14.15
N MET A 83 -1.68 -4.91 13.04
CA MET A 83 -0.58 -5.62 12.39
C MET A 83 0.50 -4.65 11.88
N LEU A 84 0.09 -3.55 11.27
CA LEU A 84 1.03 -2.53 10.78
C LEU A 84 1.83 -1.91 11.93
N GLN A 85 1.18 -1.64 13.07
CA GLN A 85 1.88 -1.14 14.26
C GLN A 85 2.90 -2.14 14.80
N ARG A 86 2.54 -3.43 14.82
CA ARG A 86 3.47 -4.49 15.25
C ARG A 86 4.69 -4.56 14.34
N ILE A 87 4.47 -4.51 13.04
CA ILE A 87 5.56 -4.52 12.06
C ILE A 87 6.46 -3.31 12.27
N ALA A 88 5.88 -2.12 12.35
CA ALA A 88 6.63 -0.88 12.56
C ALA A 88 7.45 -0.94 13.84
N ALA A 89 6.86 -1.33 14.95
CA ALA A 89 7.54 -1.44 16.24
C ALA A 89 8.70 -2.43 16.19
N SER A 90 8.51 -3.59 15.56
CA SER A 90 9.56 -4.61 15.44
C SER A 90 10.74 -4.15 14.59
N LEU A 91 10.51 -3.19 13.69
CA LEU A 91 11.55 -2.61 12.83
C LEU A 91 12.10 -1.28 13.37
N GLY A 92 11.75 -0.93 14.62
CA GLY A 92 12.19 0.32 15.23
C GLY A 92 11.59 1.57 14.59
N ARG A 93 10.39 1.44 14.03
CA ARG A 93 9.70 2.51 13.32
C ARG A 93 8.36 2.84 13.97
N ARG A 94 7.87 4.03 13.68
CA ARG A 94 6.53 4.46 14.07
C ARG A 94 5.64 4.52 12.84
N LEU A 95 4.42 4.00 12.97
CA LEU A 95 3.43 4.12 11.92
C LEU A 95 2.78 5.50 12.01
N ASP A 96 2.92 6.29 10.95
CA ASP A 96 2.24 7.57 10.81
C ASP A 96 1.13 7.45 9.75
N LEU A 97 -0.04 7.93 10.09
CA LEU A 97 -1.19 7.96 9.20
C LEU A 97 -1.61 9.40 8.97
N SER A 98 -1.99 9.71 7.74
CA SER A 98 -2.50 11.03 7.41
C SER A 98 -3.68 10.91 6.45
N MET A 99 -4.56 11.89 6.54
CA MET A 99 -5.64 12.06 5.58
C MET A 99 -5.38 13.38 4.86
N THR A 100 -5.08 13.29 3.57
CA THR A 100 -4.79 14.47 2.76
C THR A 100 -5.98 14.80 1.87
N PRO A 101 -6.21 16.09 1.58
CA PRO A 101 -7.26 16.47 0.64
C PRO A 101 -7.00 15.86 -0.73
N ILE A 102 -8.06 15.39 -1.38
CA ILE A 102 -7.98 14.93 -2.76
C ILE A 102 -7.84 16.16 -3.65
N ARG A 103 -6.83 16.18 -4.51
CA ARG A 103 -6.72 17.22 -5.53
C ARG A 103 -7.78 17.00 -6.59
N ARG A 104 -8.84 17.78 -6.52
CA ARG A 104 -9.84 17.84 -7.58
C ARG A 104 -9.37 18.81 -8.64
N ARG A 105 -9.54 18.47 -9.93
CA ARG A 105 -9.42 19.47 -10.97
C ARG A 105 -10.34 20.63 -10.61
N ARG A 106 -9.78 21.84 -10.48
CA ARG A 106 -10.60 23.02 -10.34
C ARG A 106 -11.51 23.12 -11.56
N LYS A 107 -12.80 23.14 -11.33
CA LYS A 107 -13.71 23.55 -12.37
C LYS A 107 -13.36 24.99 -12.74
N PRO A 108 -13.23 25.31 -14.05
CA PRO A 108 -13.11 26.71 -14.45
C PRO A 108 -14.30 27.47 -13.90
N ALA A 109 -13.99 28.59 -13.30
CA ALA A 109 -15.04 29.47 -12.75
C ALA A 109 -15.98 29.95 -13.84
#